data_e8374c557461e07e8bce5404fa5ad7a2
#
_entry.id   e8374c557461e07e8bce5404fa5ad7a2
#
_cell.length_a   1.000
_cell.length_b   1.000
_cell.length_c   1.000
_cell.angle_alpha   90.00
_cell.angle_beta   90.00
_cell.angle_gamma   90.00
#
_symmetry.space_group_name_H-M   'P 1'
#
loop_
_entity.id
_entity.type
_entity.pdbx_description
1 polymer ?
#
loop_
_entity_poly.entity_id
_entity_poly.type
_entity_poly.pdbx_seq_one_letter_code
_entity_poly.pdbx_strand_id
1 'polypeptide(L)'
;MKGTWFKKLLPHFIAVAVFAIVAIVYCKPVLQGKVLNQHDSQGWKGMAQQSFEVKEKTGHFPLWTNSMFAGMPAYQIAMEGTSNIGAGISFISKAYSLWLPEPISYFFIAGLSFYILCIILGLNPWVGILGGLAYAYSTYNPIIVSVGHNTKMMSIAYAPVVIAGVLLLFNKKYIAGLLITAFFSSVLIGQNHLQIVYYLILIIGALSIGFLIKSFKEKQIGSGIIALALAAIGGFIGLGINASLIMPTYDYAKETMRGGVSQLTLSESDKASNKSKGGLDKDYALRWSAGKMETFTFMVPGLFGGSNGGNEHSVNAKFVEKLAAVGVPEENAVNMLNAYSYWGNMSSLNETTSGPVYLGAIICFLFIIGLFYLDNWLKWPLVAASLLGIVLAWGNSFMGFNAFMLDYLPFYNKFRAPSMAFVIPQICIPVLAALTLDK
;
A
#
# COMPACT_ATOMS: atom_id res chain seq x y z
N MET A 1 5.79 34.91 28.02
CA MET A 1 5.50 33.46 27.89
C MET A 1 4.62 33.08 26.69
N LYS A 2 3.79 33.96 26.11
CA LYS A 2 2.92 33.64 24.94
C LYS A 2 3.66 33.44 23.60
N GLY A 3 4.84 34.01 23.41
CA GLY A 3 5.59 33.91 22.13
C GLY A 3 6.36 32.60 21.89
N THR A 4 6.66 31.83 22.93
CA THR A 4 7.45 30.60 22.81
C THR A 4 6.60 29.40 22.37
N TRP A 5 5.34 29.33 22.75
CA TRP A 5 4.42 28.26 22.37
C TRP A 5 4.05 28.34 20.88
N PHE A 6 3.74 29.52 20.37
CA PHE A 6 3.43 29.74 18.95
C PHE A 6 4.60 29.36 18.03
N LYS A 7 5.83 29.74 18.42
CA LYS A 7 7.03 29.36 17.64
C LYS A 7 7.25 27.85 17.56
N LYS A 8 6.83 27.08 18.57
CA LYS A 8 6.93 25.62 18.56
C LYS A 8 5.88 24.97 17.68
N LEU A 9 4.67 25.54 17.59
CA LEU A 9 3.59 24.99 16.76
C LEU A 9 3.63 25.43 15.30
N LEU A 10 4.26 26.56 15.01
CA LEU A 10 4.32 27.11 13.66
C LEU A 10 4.82 26.13 12.60
N PRO A 11 5.90 25.34 12.81
CA PRO A 11 6.34 24.35 11.81
C PRO A 11 5.29 23.28 11.53
N HIS A 12 4.47 22.89 12.52
CA HIS A 12 3.42 21.90 12.34
C HIS A 12 2.26 22.45 11.52
N PHE A 13 1.86 23.69 11.72
CA PHE A 13 0.88 24.37 10.87
C PHE A 13 1.38 24.54 9.43
N ILE A 14 2.67 24.89 9.27
CA ILE A 14 3.30 24.98 7.95
C ILE A 14 3.29 23.61 7.27
N ALA A 15 3.59 22.53 7.99
CA ALA A 15 3.56 21.17 7.44
C ALA A 15 2.17 20.81 6.89
N VAL A 16 1.11 21.03 7.68
CA VAL A 16 -0.27 20.80 7.24
C VAL A 16 -0.62 21.63 6.00
N ALA A 17 -0.25 22.92 6.01
CA ALA A 17 -0.48 23.80 4.89
C ALA A 17 0.27 23.37 3.63
N VAL A 18 1.54 22.98 3.74
CA VAL A 18 2.36 22.49 2.63
C VAL A 18 1.75 21.23 2.02
N PHE A 19 1.40 20.23 2.84
CA PHE A 19 0.79 19.02 2.32
C PHE A 19 -0.55 19.27 1.63
N ALA A 20 -1.38 20.15 2.19
CA ALA A 20 -2.67 20.52 1.58
C ALA A 20 -2.45 21.25 0.25
N ILE A 21 -1.60 22.28 0.23
CA ILE A 21 -1.34 23.08 -0.98
C ILE A 21 -0.74 22.20 -2.10
N VAL A 22 0.28 21.38 -1.78
CA VAL A 22 0.92 20.52 -2.78
C VAL A 22 -0.09 19.49 -3.32
N ALA A 23 -0.91 18.87 -2.48
CA ALA A 23 -1.93 17.93 -2.92
C ALA A 23 -3.00 18.60 -3.80
N ILE A 24 -3.43 19.81 -3.45
CA ILE A 24 -4.39 20.61 -4.24
C ILE A 24 -3.78 20.98 -5.61
N VAL A 25 -2.54 21.44 -5.64
CA VAL A 25 -1.85 21.82 -6.89
C VAL A 25 -1.63 20.60 -7.77
N TYR A 26 -1.19 19.47 -7.19
CA TYR A 26 -0.96 18.22 -7.91
C TYR A 26 -2.25 17.65 -8.52
N CYS A 27 -3.35 17.71 -7.79
CA CYS A 27 -4.65 17.22 -8.22
C CYS A 27 -5.58 18.33 -8.71
N LYS A 28 -5.03 19.49 -9.17
CA LYS A 28 -5.80 20.66 -9.61
C LYS A 28 -6.98 20.36 -10.54
N PRO A 29 -6.90 19.43 -11.52
CA PRO A 29 -8.03 19.11 -12.40
C PRO A 29 -9.31 18.69 -11.65
N VAL A 30 -9.19 18.10 -10.47
CA VAL A 30 -10.34 17.69 -9.64
C VAL A 30 -11.17 18.91 -9.20
N LEU A 31 -10.52 20.02 -8.86
CA LEU A 31 -11.20 21.27 -8.51
C LEU A 31 -11.93 21.93 -9.68
N GLN A 32 -11.61 21.51 -10.91
CA GLN A 32 -12.28 21.91 -12.14
C GLN A 32 -13.44 20.97 -12.54
N GLY A 33 -13.84 20.06 -11.63
CA GLY A 33 -14.89 19.08 -11.89
C GLY A 33 -14.44 17.90 -12.78
N LYS A 34 -13.15 17.79 -13.09
CA LYS A 34 -12.64 16.62 -13.83
C LYS A 34 -12.50 15.42 -12.91
N VAL A 35 -12.82 14.26 -13.43
CA VAL A 35 -12.68 12.97 -12.75
C VAL A 35 -11.56 12.15 -13.40
N LEU A 36 -10.89 11.31 -12.61
CA LEU A 36 -9.91 10.38 -13.13
C LEU A 36 -10.60 9.28 -13.93
N ASN A 37 -10.09 8.98 -15.11
CA ASN A 37 -10.50 7.82 -15.88
C ASN A 37 -9.79 6.58 -15.32
N GLN A 38 -10.43 5.94 -14.33
CA GLN A 38 -9.88 4.80 -13.60
C GLN A 38 -10.56 3.52 -14.07
N HIS A 39 -9.83 2.70 -14.81
CA HIS A 39 -10.36 1.45 -15.39
C HIS A 39 -10.97 0.53 -14.32
N ASP A 40 -10.27 0.29 -13.20
CA ASP A 40 -10.76 -0.61 -12.15
C ASP A 40 -11.99 -0.04 -11.42
N SER A 41 -12.05 1.28 -11.23
CA SER A 41 -13.22 1.94 -10.64
C SER A 41 -14.45 1.84 -11.56
N GLN A 42 -14.26 1.92 -12.87
CA GLN A 42 -15.35 1.76 -13.83
C GLN A 42 -15.82 0.31 -13.87
N GLY A 43 -14.90 -0.66 -13.91
CA GLY A 43 -15.22 -2.08 -13.81
C GLY A 43 -16.00 -2.40 -12.54
N TRP A 44 -15.54 -1.86 -11.39
CA TRP A 44 -16.25 -2.03 -10.12
C TRP A 44 -17.67 -1.45 -10.15
N LYS A 45 -17.88 -0.25 -10.70
CA LYS A 45 -19.22 0.35 -10.83
C LYS A 45 -20.14 -0.52 -11.66
N GLY A 46 -19.66 -1.07 -12.78
CA GLY A 46 -20.43 -2.00 -13.61
C GLY A 46 -20.82 -3.29 -12.86
N MET A 47 -19.88 -3.87 -12.11
CA MET A 47 -20.15 -5.06 -11.30
C MET A 47 -21.14 -4.79 -10.16
N ALA A 48 -21.09 -3.62 -9.56
CA ALA A 48 -21.94 -3.22 -8.42
C ALA A 48 -23.29 -2.61 -8.84
N GLN A 49 -23.54 -2.38 -10.12
CA GLN A 49 -24.72 -1.66 -10.63
C GLN A 49 -26.03 -2.22 -10.07
N GLN A 50 -26.24 -3.53 -10.15
CA GLN A 50 -27.44 -4.17 -9.60
C GLN A 50 -27.61 -3.92 -8.10
N SER A 51 -26.52 -3.93 -7.34
CA SER A 51 -26.55 -3.68 -5.90
C SER A 51 -26.93 -2.23 -5.59
N PHE A 52 -26.48 -1.26 -6.39
CA PHE A 52 -26.90 0.12 -6.28
C PHE A 52 -28.37 0.33 -6.62
N GLU A 53 -28.87 -0.30 -7.69
CA GLU A 53 -30.27 -0.23 -8.07
C GLU A 53 -31.22 -0.82 -7.01
N VAL A 54 -30.81 -1.94 -6.37
CA VAL A 54 -31.58 -2.52 -5.27
C VAL A 54 -31.57 -1.56 -4.07
N LYS A 55 -30.43 -0.98 -3.73
CA LYS A 55 -30.33 0.00 -2.65
C LYS A 55 -31.20 1.23 -2.91
N GLU A 56 -31.21 1.75 -4.11
CA GLU A 56 -32.07 2.91 -4.48
C GLU A 56 -33.56 2.59 -4.27
N LYS A 57 -33.99 1.39 -4.62
CA LYS A 57 -35.38 0.93 -4.47
C LYS A 57 -35.79 0.56 -3.05
N THR A 58 -34.88 0.00 -2.26
CA THR A 58 -35.21 -0.62 -0.97
C THR A 58 -34.58 0.11 0.23
N GLY A 59 -33.63 1.01 0.00
CA GLY A 59 -32.84 1.68 1.04
C GLY A 59 -31.63 0.87 1.54
N HIS A 60 -31.47 -0.40 1.13
CA HIS A 60 -30.41 -1.29 1.62
C HIS A 60 -29.69 -2.01 0.48
N PHE A 61 -28.38 -2.28 0.68
CA PHE A 61 -27.66 -3.16 -0.22
C PHE A 61 -28.14 -4.60 -0.09
N PRO A 62 -28.26 -5.37 -1.22
CA PRO A 62 -28.58 -6.77 -1.17
C PRO A 62 -27.39 -7.57 -0.59
N LEU A 63 -27.66 -8.71 0.01
CA LEU A 63 -26.63 -9.65 0.47
C LEU A 63 -26.15 -10.58 -0.64
N TRP A 64 -26.92 -10.71 -1.72
CA TRP A 64 -26.64 -11.56 -2.87
C TRP A 64 -26.83 -10.80 -4.17
N THR A 65 -26.00 -11.09 -5.18
CA THR A 65 -26.14 -10.57 -6.54
C THR A 65 -26.07 -11.69 -7.56
N ASN A 66 -26.86 -11.59 -8.62
CA ASN A 66 -26.84 -12.51 -9.76
C ASN A 66 -26.03 -11.97 -10.95
N SER A 67 -25.49 -10.75 -10.84
CA SER A 67 -24.81 -10.09 -11.95
C SER A 67 -23.43 -10.69 -12.28
N MET A 68 -22.89 -11.54 -11.40
CA MET A 68 -21.55 -12.12 -11.57
C MET A 68 -21.53 -13.59 -11.17
N PHE A 69 -20.73 -14.40 -11.88
CA PHE A 69 -20.41 -15.81 -11.58
C PHE A 69 -21.64 -16.69 -11.33
N ALA A 70 -22.75 -16.44 -12.01
CA ALA A 70 -24.05 -17.08 -11.77
C ALA A 70 -24.61 -16.90 -10.34
N GLY A 71 -24.10 -15.93 -9.62
CA GLY A 71 -24.49 -15.54 -8.26
C GLY A 71 -23.36 -15.60 -7.27
N MET A 72 -23.24 -14.54 -6.46
CA MET A 72 -22.25 -14.44 -5.38
C MET A 72 -22.72 -13.51 -4.27
N PRO A 73 -22.09 -13.57 -3.07
CA PRO A 73 -22.35 -12.60 -2.00
C PRO A 73 -22.07 -11.17 -2.46
N ALA A 74 -23.10 -10.30 -2.46
CA ALA A 74 -22.98 -8.91 -2.90
C ALA A 74 -22.10 -8.07 -2.00
N TYR A 75 -21.96 -8.44 -0.72
CA TYR A 75 -21.09 -7.74 0.24
C TYR A 75 -19.60 -7.82 -0.12
N GLN A 76 -19.20 -8.70 -1.04
CA GLN A 76 -17.83 -8.69 -1.60
C GLN A 76 -17.62 -7.57 -2.63
N ILE A 77 -18.68 -6.97 -3.15
CA ILE A 77 -18.65 -5.92 -4.17
C ILE A 77 -19.12 -4.59 -3.60
N ALA A 78 -20.26 -4.59 -2.88
CA ALA A 78 -20.87 -3.40 -2.30
C ALA A 78 -21.55 -3.75 -0.97
N MET A 79 -21.22 -2.98 0.09
CA MET A 79 -21.72 -3.21 1.44
C MET A 79 -21.91 -1.88 2.16
N GLU A 80 -22.93 -1.78 2.99
CA GLU A 80 -23.08 -0.67 3.91
C GLU A 80 -22.17 -0.82 5.13
N GLY A 81 -21.63 0.31 5.59
CA GLY A 81 -20.98 0.37 6.91
C GLY A 81 -22.04 0.24 8.01
N THR A 82 -22.02 -0.85 8.75
CA THR A 82 -23.16 -1.32 9.57
C THR A 82 -23.10 -0.92 11.04
N SER A 83 -22.06 -0.19 11.51
CA SER A 83 -21.96 0.13 12.95
C SER A 83 -21.92 1.62 13.24
N ASN A 84 -22.62 2.05 14.33
CA ASN A 84 -22.51 3.41 14.85
C ASN A 84 -21.07 3.79 15.25
N ILE A 85 -20.25 2.80 15.62
CA ILE A 85 -18.82 2.96 15.86
C ILE A 85 -18.11 3.32 14.56
N GLY A 86 -18.49 2.68 13.44
CA GLY A 86 -17.98 3.02 12.12
C GLY A 86 -18.27 4.45 11.70
N ALA A 87 -19.41 5.02 12.05
CA ALA A 87 -19.76 6.41 11.75
C ALA A 87 -18.83 7.40 12.46
N GLY A 88 -18.54 7.19 13.75
CA GLY A 88 -17.60 8.01 14.51
C GLY A 88 -16.17 7.97 13.95
N ILE A 89 -15.70 6.78 13.61
CA ILE A 89 -14.37 6.58 12.99
C ILE A 89 -14.33 7.29 11.64
N SER A 90 -15.39 7.17 10.83
CA SER A 90 -15.51 7.84 9.52
C SER A 90 -15.46 9.37 9.68
N PHE A 91 -16.15 9.93 10.66
CA PHE A 91 -16.12 11.37 10.93
C PHE A 91 -14.71 11.85 11.28
N ILE A 92 -14.02 11.19 12.21
CA ILE A 92 -12.67 11.59 12.61
C ILE A 92 -11.67 11.37 11.45
N SER A 93 -11.83 10.31 10.66
CA SER A 93 -11.02 10.07 9.47
C SER A 93 -11.20 11.19 8.41
N LYS A 94 -12.44 11.67 8.21
CA LYS A 94 -12.73 12.81 7.35
C LYS A 94 -12.15 14.12 7.91
N ALA A 95 -12.21 14.33 9.22
CA ALA A 95 -11.55 15.45 9.86
C ALA A 95 -10.02 15.41 9.68
N TYR A 96 -9.42 14.21 9.83
CA TYR A 96 -8.00 14.00 9.59
C TYR A 96 -7.58 14.31 8.14
N SER A 97 -8.46 14.09 7.18
CA SER A 97 -8.26 14.46 5.77
C SER A 97 -8.63 15.91 5.44
N LEU A 98 -9.01 16.73 6.42
CA LEU A 98 -9.54 18.08 6.26
C LEU A 98 -10.75 18.13 5.30
N TRP A 99 -11.53 17.06 5.20
CA TRP A 99 -12.63 16.92 4.22
C TRP A 99 -12.23 17.18 2.77
N LEU A 100 -10.94 17.08 2.44
CA LEU A 100 -10.46 17.24 1.08
C LEU A 100 -11.04 16.14 0.17
N PRO A 101 -11.47 16.49 -1.06
CA PRO A 101 -12.02 15.51 -1.98
C PRO A 101 -10.94 14.54 -2.48
N GLU A 102 -11.39 13.38 -2.95
CA GLU A 102 -10.53 12.39 -3.61
C GLU A 102 -10.13 12.88 -5.02
N PRO A 103 -8.88 12.64 -5.44
CA PRO A 103 -7.77 12.00 -4.76
C PRO A 103 -6.86 12.97 -3.96
N ILE A 104 -7.22 14.24 -3.78
CA ILE A 104 -6.41 15.23 -3.04
C ILE A 104 -6.13 14.71 -1.62
N SER A 105 -7.18 14.18 -0.96
CA SER A 105 -7.08 13.61 0.38
C SER A 105 -6.07 12.48 0.49
N TYR A 106 -5.87 11.69 -0.55
CA TYR A 106 -4.94 10.54 -0.54
C TYR A 106 -3.49 11.00 -0.32
N PHE A 107 -3.05 11.97 -1.11
CA PHE A 107 -1.69 12.51 -1.03
C PHE A 107 -1.49 13.34 0.24
N PHE A 108 -2.52 14.10 0.64
CA PHE A 108 -2.49 14.84 1.90
C PHE A 108 -2.31 13.93 3.11
N ILE A 109 -3.13 12.87 3.23
CA ILE A 109 -3.05 11.90 4.34
C ILE A 109 -1.71 11.18 4.34
N ALA A 110 -1.21 10.76 3.17
CA ALA A 110 0.08 10.10 3.08
C ALA A 110 1.22 10.97 3.60
N GLY A 111 1.29 12.23 3.16
CA GLY A 111 2.28 13.20 3.64
C GLY A 111 2.16 13.49 5.13
N LEU A 112 0.93 13.73 5.61
CA LEU A 112 0.66 14.02 7.03
C LEU A 112 1.00 12.82 7.93
N SER A 113 0.61 11.61 7.54
CA SER A 113 0.89 10.39 8.32
C SER A 113 2.40 10.13 8.44
N PHE A 114 3.14 10.32 7.35
CA PHE A 114 4.59 10.18 7.37
C PHE A 114 5.28 11.29 8.18
N TYR A 115 4.77 12.51 8.08
CA TYR A 115 5.23 13.63 8.92
C TYR A 115 5.04 13.33 10.41
N ILE A 116 3.86 12.85 10.81
CA ILE A 116 3.59 12.44 12.21
C ILE A 116 4.59 11.38 12.66
N LEU A 117 4.87 10.39 11.82
CA LEU A 117 5.88 9.38 12.11
C LEU A 117 7.25 10.01 12.35
N CYS A 118 7.69 10.96 11.52
CA CYS A 118 8.95 11.69 11.71
C CYS A 118 8.99 12.47 13.04
N ILE A 119 7.88 13.14 13.39
CA ILE A 119 7.79 13.90 14.66
C ILE A 119 7.87 12.96 15.87
N ILE A 120 7.24 11.80 15.81
CA ILE A 120 7.30 10.79 16.88
C ILE A 120 8.69 10.17 17.01
N LEU A 121 9.42 10.06 15.90
CA LEU A 121 10.83 9.70 15.90
C LEU A 121 11.74 10.80 16.46
N GLY A 122 11.23 11.99 16.73
CA GLY A 122 11.96 13.12 17.27
C GLY A 122 12.73 13.93 16.23
N LEU A 123 12.40 13.76 14.94
CA LEU A 123 13.10 14.46 13.86
C LEU A 123 12.67 15.92 13.74
N ASN A 124 13.55 16.74 13.16
CA ASN A 124 13.27 18.11 12.84
C ASN A 124 12.01 18.22 11.95
N PRO A 125 11.05 19.12 12.25
CA PRO A 125 9.84 19.27 11.44
C PRO A 125 10.08 19.51 9.95
N TRP A 126 11.15 20.21 9.58
CA TRP A 126 11.49 20.45 8.16
C TRP A 126 11.92 19.17 7.44
N VAL A 127 12.68 18.31 8.13
CA VAL A 127 13.00 16.97 7.62
C VAL A 127 11.74 16.13 7.51
N GLY A 128 10.83 16.23 8.48
CA GLY A 128 9.54 15.57 8.43
C GLY A 128 8.69 16.02 7.23
N ILE A 129 8.69 17.31 6.87
CA ILE A 129 7.99 17.82 5.68
C ILE A 129 8.58 17.22 4.41
N LEU A 130 9.91 17.23 4.25
CA LEU A 130 10.59 16.64 3.10
C LEU A 130 10.31 15.14 2.97
N GLY A 131 10.40 14.40 4.08
CA GLY A 131 10.10 12.98 4.14
C GLY A 131 8.65 12.68 3.78
N GLY A 132 7.71 13.48 4.30
CA GLY A 132 6.28 13.37 3.98
C GLY A 132 5.98 13.58 2.50
N LEU A 133 6.59 14.57 1.87
CA LEU A 133 6.48 14.82 0.43
C LEU A 133 7.09 13.67 -0.38
N ALA A 134 8.29 13.22 -0.02
CA ALA A 134 8.96 12.10 -0.69
C ALA A 134 8.12 10.82 -0.63
N TYR A 135 7.51 10.53 0.52
CA TYR A 135 6.63 9.37 0.68
C TYR A 135 5.33 9.51 -0.11
N ALA A 136 4.64 10.64 0.01
CA ALA A 136 3.35 10.86 -0.63
C ALA A 136 3.43 10.80 -2.15
N TYR A 137 4.52 11.31 -2.73
CA TYR A 137 4.70 11.43 -4.18
C TYR A 137 5.69 10.43 -4.77
N SER A 138 6.08 9.38 -4.05
CA SER A 138 6.75 8.24 -4.67
C SER A 138 5.85 7.67 -5.77
N THR A 139 6.41 7.30 -6.92
CA THR A 139 5.61 7.08 -8.15
C THR A 139 4.62 5.92 -8.04
N TYR A 140 4.82 4.99 -7.12
CA TYR A 140 3.85 3.92 -6.87
C TYR A 140 2.46 4.48 -6.48
N ASN A 141 2.40 5.54 -5.69
CA ASN A 141 1.15 6.14 -5.25
C ASN A 141 0.33 6.74 -6.42
N PRO A 142 0.88 7.65 -7.26
CA PRO A 142 0.15 8.11 -8.44
C PRO A 142 -0.22 6.99 -9.41
N ILE A 143 0.64 5.98 -9.61
CA ILE A 143 0.35 4.85 -10.51
C ILE A 143 -0.89 4.08 -10.03
N ILE A 144 -0.96 3.70 -8.76
CA ILE A 144 -2.11 2.94 -8.25
C ILE A 144 -3.40 3.79 -8.20
N VAL A 145 -3.29 5.10 -7.99
CA VAL A 145 -4.44 6.02 -8.06
C VAL A 145 -4.95 6.12 -9.51
N SER A 146 -4.07 6.21 -10.49
CA SER A 146 -4.47 6.31 -11.91
C SER A 146 -5.22 5.06 -12.40
N VAL A 147 -4.89 3.88 -11.88
CA VAL A 147 -5.56 2.61 -12.21
C VAL A 147 -6.90 2.46 -11.49
N GLY A 148 -7.09 3.10 -10.34
CA GLY A 148 -8.31 3.00 -9.52
C GLY A 148 -8.16 2.16 -8.24
N HIS A 149 -6.94 1.87 -7.82
CA HIS A 149 -6.68 1.16 -6.57
C HIS A 149 -6.78 2.09 -5.33
N ASN A 150 -7.91 2.77 -5.20
CA ASN A 150 -8.12 3.81 -4.18
C ASN A 150 -8.01 3.27 -2.75
N THR A 151 -8.60 2.11 -2.47
CA THR A 151 -8.52 1.46 -1.15
C THR A 151 -7.09 1.06 -0.77
N LYS A 152 -6.29 0.62 -1.76
CA LYS A 152 -4.86 0.35 -1.61
C LYS A 152 -4.10 1.63 -1.24
N MET A 153 -4.34 2.72 -1.99
CA MET A 153 -3.70 4.00 -1.73
C MET A 153 -4.02 4.51 -0.32
N MET A 154 -5.27 4.41 0.12
CA MET A 154 -5.67 4.83 1.45
C MET A 154 -5.02 3.98 2.54
N SER A 155 -4.93 2.66 2.36
CA SER A 155 -4.20 1.78 3.29
C SER A 155 -2.72 2.17 3.40
N ILE A 156 -2.07 2.49 2.28
CA ILE A 156 -0.69 2.99 2.24
C ILE A 156 -0.59 4.34 2.97
N ALA A 157 -1.54 5.25 2.73
CA ALA A 157 -1.53 6.58 3.33
C ALA A 157 -1.62 6.56 4.86
N TYR A 158 -2.36 5.61 5.45
CA TYR A 158 -2.47 5.47 6.90
C TYR A 158 -1.35 4.62 7.55
N ALA A 159 -0.60 3.84 6.78
CA ALA A 159 0.41 2.94 7.33
C ALA A 159 1.47 3.64 8.22
N PRO A 160 2.04 4.82 7.86
CA PRO A 160 3.04 5.47 8.69
C PRO A 160 2.52 5.90 10.08
N VAL A 161 1.27 6.36 10.19
CA VAL A 161 0.73 6.77 11.49
C VAL A 161 0.41 5.56 12.39
N VAL A 162 0.08 4.39 11.83
CA VAL A 162 -0.01 3.15 12.61
C VAL A 162 1.36 2.78 13.19
N ILE A 163 2.42 2.83 12.37
CA ILE A 163 3.81 2.62 12.83
C ILE A 163 4.16 3.62 13.93
N ALA A 164 3.78 4.88 13.78
CA ALA A 164 3.98 5.93 14.78
C ALA A 164 3.33 5.58 16.13
N GLY A 165 2.10 5.05 16.10
CA GLY A 165 1.41 4.55 17.30
C GLY A 165 2.21 3.44 18.01
N VAL A 166 2.70 2.47 17.25
CA VAL A 166 3.54 1.37 17.78
C VAL A 166 4.85 1.92 18.37
N LEU A 167 5.50 2.87 17.72
CA LEU A 167 6.72 3.50 18.24
C LEU A 167 6.48 4.31 19.53
N LEU A 168 5.30 4.91 19.69
CA LEU A 168 4.91 5.52 20.97
C LEU A 168 4.85 4.49 22.10
N LEU A 169 4.33 3.29 21.83
CA LEU A 169 4.34 2.20 22.81
C LEU A 169 5.77 1.78 23.16
N PHE A 170 6.66 1.68 22.17
CA PHE A 170 8.08 1.39 22.38
C PHE A 170 8.78 2.48 23.22
N ASN A 171 8.33 3.72 23.10
CA ASN A 171 8.77 4.85 23.90
C ASN A 171 8.01 4.98 25.23
N LYS A 172 7.31 3.94 25.69
CA LYS A 172 6.55 3.87 26.95
C LYS A 172 5.41 4.88 27.07
N LYS A 173 4.98 5.50 25.97
CA LYS A 173 3.80 6.37 25.90
C LYS A 173 2.54 5.51 25.66
N TYR A 174 2.24 4.63 26.60
CA TYR A 174 1.32 3.53 26.43
C TYR A 174 -0.11 3.95 26.05
N ILE A 175 -0.68 4.97 26.73
CA ILE A 175 -2.05 5.43 26.45
C ILE A 175 -2.14 6.03 25.04
N ALA A 176 -1.30 6.98 24.72
CA ALA A 176 -1.29 7.63 23.40
C ALA A 176 -0.99 6.62 22.29
N GLY A 177 0.01 5.74 22.50
CA GLY A 177 0.37 4.70 21.54
C GLY A 177 -0.77 3.73 21.30
N LEU A 178 -1.45 3.24 22.34
CA LEU A 178 -2.59 2.33 22.20
C LEU A 178 -3.75 2.98 21.44
N LEU A 179 -4.12 4.22 21.81
CA LEU A 179 -5.23 4.93 21.16
C LEU A 179 -4.93 5.20 19.67
N ILE A 180 -3.72 5.64 19.34
CA ILE A 180 -3.32 5.91 17.95
C ILE A 180 -3.25 4.60 17.16
N THR A 181 -2.64 3.55 17.71
CA THR A 181 -2.57 2.24 17.05
C THR A 181 -3.97 1.68 16.81
N ALA A 182 -4.84 1.65 17.82
CA ALA A 182 -6.18 1.12 17.68
C ALA A 182 -7.02 1.90 16.67
N PHE A 183 -7.02 3.23 16.77
CA PHE A 183 -7.80 4.08 15.87
C PHE A 183 -7.34 3.95 14.42
N PHE A 184 -6.05 4.18 14.14
CA PHE A 184 -5.55 4.16 12.77
C PHE A 184 -5.46 2.75 12.17
N SER A 185 -5.29 1.70 12.99
CA SER A 185 -5.49 0.32 12.52
C SER A 185 -6.93 0.08 12.09
N SER A 186 -7.93 0.59 12.84
CA SER A 186 -9.34 0.48 12.45
C SER A 186 -9.61 1.13 11.11
N VAL A 187 -9.10 2.35 10.91
CA VAL A 187 -9.28 3.10 9.65
C VAL A 187 -8.59 2.40 8.49
N LEU A 188 -7.35 1.92 8.70
CA LEU A 188 -6.55 1.24 7.67
C LEU A 188 -7.18 -0.09 7.27
N ILE A 189 -7.59 -0.91 8.23
CA ILE A 189 -8.27 -2.19 7.97
C ILE A 189 -9.62 -1.96 7.28
N GLY A 190 -10.34 -0.91 7.67
CA GLY A 190 -11.61 -0.50 7.07
C GLY A 190 -11.52 -0.12 5.60
N GLN A 191 -10.32 0.19 5.08
CA GLN A 191 -10.10 0.36 3.64
C GLN A 191 -10.22 -0.97 2.85
N ASN A 192 -10.34 -2.09 3.53
CA ASN A 192 -10.50 -3.43 2.95
C ASN A 192 -9.39 -3.86 1.98
N HIS A 193 -8.17 -3.40 2.17
CA HIS A 193 -7.01 -3.88 1.40
C HIS A 193 -6.07 -4.72 2.27
N LEU A 194 -6.51 -5.94 2.60
CA LEU A 194 -5.85 -6.83 3.58
C LEU A 194 -4.39 -7.17 3.24
N GLN A 195 -4.00 -7.15 1.97
CA GLN A 195 -2.61 -7.39 1.56
C GLN A 195 -1.67 -6.27 2.04
N ILE A 196 -2.12 -5.00 2.04
CA ILE A 196 -1.33 -3.89 2.60
C ILE A 196 -1.27 -3.97 4.13
N VAL A 197 -2.37 -4.37 4.78
CA VAL A 197 -2.38 -4.66 6.23
C VAL A 197 -1.32 -5.71 6.56
N TYR A 198 -1.25 -6.77 5.76
CA TYR A 198 -0.28 -7.85 5.93
C TYR A 198 1.17 -7.36 5.81
N TYR A 199 1.47 -6.54 4.80
CA TYR A 199 2.81 -5.95 4.65
C TYR A 199 3.17 -5.01 5.78
N LEU A 200 2.21 -4.27 6.30
CA LEU A 200 2.41 -3.45 7.49
C LEU A 200 2.74 -4.31 8.73
N ILE A 201 2.10 -5.47 8.88
CA ILE A 201 2.42 -6.42 9.96
C ILE A 201 3.87 -6.93 9.82
N LEU A 202 4.36 -7.18 8.61
CA LEU A 202 5.77 -7.57 8.42
C LEU A 202 6.74 -6.46 8.84
N ILE A 203 6.43 -5.19 8.52
CA ILE A 203 7.23 -4.04 8.98
C ILE A 203 7.23 -3.96 10.52
N ILE A 204 6.03 -3.98 11.12
CA ILE A 204 5.88 -3.92 12.58
C ILE A 204 6.59 -5.11 13.24
N GLY A 205 6.52 -6.30 12.64
CA GLY A 205 7.23 -7.49 13.10
C GLY A 205 8.75 -7.30 13.13
N ALA A 206 9.34 -6.76 12.05
CA ALA A 206 10.76 -6.46 11.99
C ALA A 206 11.16 -5.40 13.05
N LEU A 207 10.38 -4.33 13.18
CA LEU A 207 10.57 -3.29 14.21
C LEU A 207 10.46 -3.88 15.62
N SER A 208 9.51 -4.78 15.85
CA SER A 208 9.29 -5.44 17.14
C SER A 208 10.47 -6.32 17.54
N ILE A 209 11.03 -7.08 16.59
CA ILE A 209 12.25 -7.89 16.81
C ILE A 209 13.42 -6.99 17.19
N GLY A 210 13.66 -5.91 16.44
CA GLY A 210 14.72 -4.96 16.75
C GLY A 210 14.54 -4.28 18.11
N PHE A 211 13.30 -3.94 18.46
CA PHE A 211 12.96 -3.35 19.74
C PHE A 211 13.15 -4.34 20.91
N LEU A 212 12.81 -5.62 20.74
CA LEU A 212 13.09 -6.65 21.74
C LEU A 212 14.58 -6.84 21.99
N ILE A 213 15.37 -6.87 20.91
CA ILE A 213 16.85 -6.96 21.02
C ILE A 213 17.40 -5.75 21.78
N LYS A 214 16.91 -4.54 21.48
CA LYS A 214 17.25 -3.31 22.22
C LYS A 214 16.85 -3.44 23.70
N SER A 215 15.60 -3.80 23.97
CA SER A 215 15.06 -3.94 25.34
C SER A 215 15.82 -4.97 26.17
N PHE A 216 16.26 -6.07 25.54
CA PHE A 216 17.10 -7.07 26.19
C PHE A 216 18.48 -6.52 26.58
N LYS A 217 19.16 -5.82 25.63
CA LYS A 217 20.45 -5.17 25.87
C LYS A 217 20.38 -4.12 26.99
N GLU A 218 19.27 -3.37 27.04
CA GLU A 218 19.02 -2.34 28.05
C GLU A 218 18.45 -2.90 29.37
N LYS A 219 18.30 -4.21 29.51
CA LYS A 219 17.70 -4.91 30.68
C LYS A 219 16.28 -4.42 31.00
N GLN A 220 15.49 -4.07 29.96
CA GLN A 220 14.14 -3.54 30.05
C GLN A 220 13.10 -4.45 29.37
N ILE A 221 13.35 -5.75 29.32
CA ILE A 221 12.53 -6.71 28.58
C ILE A 221 11.05 -6.68 29.01
N GLY A 222 10.76 -6.48 30.31
CA GLY A 222 9.38 -6.39 30.80
C GLY A 222 8.59 -5.24 30.16
N SER A 223 9.17 -4.05 30.03
CA SER A 223 8.53 -2.93 29.33
C SER A 223 8.40 -3.19 27.84
N GLY A 224 9.34 -3.95 27.24
CA GLY A 224 9.27 -4.41 25.86
C GLY A 224 8.05 -5.30 25.62
N ILE A 225 7.84 -6.30 26.48
CA ILE A 225 6.68 -7.21 26.38
C ILE A 225 5.37 -6.45 26.53
N ILE A 226 5.28 -5.50 27.48
CA ILE A 226 4.08 -4.66 27.66
C ILE A 226 3.79 -3.87 26.38
N ALA A 227 4.79 -3.24 25.80
CA ALA A 227 4.63 -2.46 24.57
C ALA A 227 4.11 -3.31 23.41
N LEU A 228 4.64 -4.52 23.22
CA LEU A 228 4.19 -5.46 22.19
C LEU A 228 2.78 -5.98 22.45
N ALA A 229 2.44 -6.29 23.70
CA ALA A 229 1.09 -6.69 24.08
C ALA A 229 0.07 -5.59 23.75
N LEU A 230 0.39 -4.33 24.08
CA LEU A 230 -0.46 -3.19 23.77
C LEU A 230 -0.55 -2.93 22.26
N ALA A 231 0.52 -3.12 21.50
CA ALA A 231 0.48 -3.02 20.04
C ALA A 231 -0.44 -4.09 19.44
N ALA A 232 -0.36 -5.32 19.92
CA ALA A 232 -1.25 -6.41 19.53
C ALA A 232 -2.72 -6.09 19.90
N ILE A 233 -2.98 -5.62 21.12
CA ILE A 233 -4.33 -5.19 21.55
C ILE A 233 -4.86 -4.09 20.62
N GLY A 234 -4.06 -3.07 20.30
CA GLY A 234 -4.46 -2.01 19.37
C GLY A 234 -4.82 -2.55 17.98
N GLY A 235 -4.02 -3.48 17.44
CA GLY A 235 -4.30 -4.17 16.19
C GLY A 235 -5.59 -5.02 16.25
N PHE A 236 -5.80 -5.78 17.33
CA PHE A 236 -7.01 -6.58 17.54
C PHE A 236 -8.26 -5.71 17.70
N ILE A 237 -8.18 -4.55 18.34
CA ILE A 237 -9.28 -3.58 18.38
C ILE A 237 -9.64 -3.14 16.95
N GLY A 238 -8.61 -2.83 16.12
CA GLY A 238 -8.84 -2.49 14.72
C GLY A 238 -9.51 -3.60 13.91
N LEU A 239 -9.11 -4.85 14.11
CA LEU A 239 -9.75 -6.02 13.51
C LEU A 239 -11.19 -6.19 14.01
N GLY A 240 -11.42 -6.08 15.32
CA GLY A 240 -12.73 -6.24 15.94
C GLY A 240 -13.75 -5.22 15.45
N ILE A 241 -13.35 -3.96 15.27
CA ILE A 241 -14.21 -2.91 14.73
C ILE A 241 -14.64 -3.24 13.28
N ASN A 242 -13.77 -3.89 12.51
CA ASN A 242 -14.04 -4.30 11.13
C ASN A 242 -14.49 -5.78 11.00
N ALA A 243 -14.91 -6.42 12.10
CA ALA A 243 -15.27 -7.83 12.09
C ALA A 243 -16.41 -8.15 11.14
N SER A 244 -17.40 -7.27 11.02
CA SER A 244 -18.52 -7.42 10.08
C SER A 244 -18.11 -7.47 8.61
N LEU A 245 -16.95 -6.91 8.26
CA LEU A 245 -16.37 -6.95 6.93
C LEU A 245 -15.44 -8.16 6.78
N ILE A 246 -14.62 -8.45 7.80
CA ILE A 246 -13.54 -9.44 7.72
C ILE A 246 -14.07 -10.86 7.87
N MET A 247 -14.98 -11.12 8.82
CA MET A 247 -15.46 -12.47 9.08
C MET A 247 -16.21 -13.09 7.89
N PRO A 248 -17.18 -12.41 7.25
CA PRO A 248 -17.82 -12.94 6.06
C PRO A 248 -16.85 -13.13 4.89
N THR A 249 -15.88 -12.21 4.73
CA THR A 249 -14.84 -12.34 3.71
C THR A 249 -13.94 -13.54 3.96
N TYR A 250 -13.56 -13.80 5.21
CA TYR A 250 -12.75 -14.97 5.59
C TYR A 250 -13.49 -16.28 5.33
N ASP A 251 -14.78 -16.35 5.69
CA ASP A 251 -15.58 -17.55 5.43
C ASP A 251 -15.79 -17.77 3.94
N TYR A 252 -16.17 -16.74 3.20
CA TYR A 252 -16.38 -16.87 1.75
C TYR A 252 -15.08 -17.18 1.00
N ALA A 253 -13.92 -16.71 1.50
CA ALA A 253 -12.63 -17.01 0.87
C ALA A 253 -12.35 -18.53 0.76
N LYS A 254 -12.92 -19.35 1.65
CA LYS A 254 -12.79 -20.81 1.60
C LYS A 254 -13.45 -21.42 0.37
N GLU A 255 -14.52 -20.79 -0.13
CA GLU A 255 -15.30 -21.22 -1.31
C GLU A 255 -14.77 -20.61 -2.62
N THR A 256 -13.65 -19.90 -2.57
CA THR A 256 -13.04 -19.26 -3.73
C THR A 256 -11.70 -19.93 -4.09
N MET A 257 -11.09 -19.50 -5.20
CA MET A 257 -9.74 -19.92 -5.59
C MET A 257 -8.69 -19.69 -4.46
N ARG A 258 -8.98 -18.82 -3.49
CA ARG A 258 -8.12 -18.58 -2.31
C ARG A 258 -8.26 -19.65 -1.23
N GLY A 259 -9.32 -20.43 -1.26
CA GLY A 259 -9.54 -21.57 -0.35
C GLY A 259 -8.80 -22.83 -0.75
N GLY A 260 -8.28 -22.90 -1.97
CA GLY A 260 -7.56 -24.05 -2.49
C GLY A 260 -8.33 -24.79 -3.58
N VAL A 261 -8.57 -26.10 -3.40
CA VAL A 261 -9.19 -26.95 -4.43
C VAL A 261 -10.70 -26.79 -4.46
N SER A 262 -11.27 -26.51 -5.65
CA SER A 262 -12.71 -26.55 -5.86
C SER A 262 -13.23 -27.99 -5.90
N GLN A 263 -14.43 -28.23 -5.37
CA GLN A 263 -15.13 -29.52 -5.52
C GLN A 263 -15.45 -29.86 -6.99
N LEU A 264 -15.47 -28.84 -7.86
CA LEU A 264 -15.72 -28.98 -9.30
C LEU A 264 -14.44 -29.26 -10.11
N THR A 265 -13.30 -29.40 -9.48
CA THR A 265 -12.03 -29.76 -10.16
C THR A 265 -12.07 -31.23 -10.54
N LEU A 266 -12.21 -31.53 -11.83
CA LEU A 266 -12.48 -32.88 -12.35
C LEU A 266 -11.24 -33.76 -12.48
N SER A 267 -10.06 -33.19 -12.58
CA SER A 267 -8.83 -33.94 -12.83
C SER A 267 -7.88 -33.95 -11.63
N GLU A 268 -7.29 -35.11 -11.34
CA GLU A 268 -6.27 -35.24 -10.29
C GLU A 268 -4.97 -34.50 -10.64
N SER A 269 -4.64 -34.40 -11.93
CA SER A 269 -3.50 -33.61 -12.42
C SER A 269 -3.69 -32.12 -12.16
N ASP A 270 -4.93 -31.61 -12.19
CA ASP A 270 -5.25 -30.20 -11.89
C ASP A 270 -5.24 -29.94 -10.37
N LYS A 271 -5.37 -30.98 -9.56
CA LYS A 271 -5.34 -30.89 -8.10
C LYS A 271 -3.92 -30.75 -7.52
N ALA A 272 -2.91 -31.22 -8.22
CA ALA A 272 -1.61 -31.53 -7.60
C ALA A 272 -0.45 -30.63 -8.01
N SER A 273 -0.42 -30.02 -9.21
CA SER A 273 0.88 -29.66 -9.79
C SER A 273 1.49 -28.33 -9.35
N ASN A 274 0.70 -27.30 -9.00
CA ASN A 274 1.28 -25.99 -8.71
C ASN A 274 0.59 -25.18 -7.60
N LYS A 275 -0.26 -25.80 -6.79
CA LYS A 275 -0.98 -25.11 -5.72
C LYS A 275 -0.08 -24.91 -4.49
N SER A 276 -0.18 -23.73 -3.88
CA SER A 276 0.32 -23.50 -2.53
C SER A 276 -0.54 -24.27 -1.50
N LYS A 277 0.00 -24.57 -0.33
CA LYS A 277 -0.71 -25.32 0.71
C LYS A 277 -1.99 -24.61 1.15
N GLY A 278 -3.13 -25.01 0.56
CA GLY A 278 -4.46 -24.46 0.89
C GLY A 278 -4.68 -22.99 0.45
N GLY A 279 -4.04 -22.54 -0.61
CA GLY A 279 -4.13 -21.17 -1.13
C GLY A 279 -4.19 -21.13 -2.65
N LEU A 280 -3.80 -19.98 -3.21
CA LEU A 280 -3.74 -19.73 -4.64
C LEU A 280 -2.76 -20.66 -5.34
N ASP A 281 -3.02 -20.92 -6.63
CA ASP A 281 -2.03 -21.43 -7.54
C ASP A 281 -0.78 -20.55 -7.55
N LYS A 282 0.43 -21.15 -7.57
CA LYS A 282 1.69 -20.41 -7.45
C LYS A 282 1.94 -19.52 -8.65
N ASP A 283 1.63 -19.98 -9.86
CA ASP A 283 1.82 -19.18 -11.07
C ASP A 283 0.86 -17.99 -11.07
N TYR A 284 -0.38 -18.20 -10.64
CA TYR A 284 -1.34 -17.12 -10.49
C TYR A 284 -0.96 -16.13 -9.35
N ALA A 285 -0.51 -16.62 -8.20
CA ALA A 285 -0.11 -15.79 -7.08
C ALA A 285 1.10 -14.90 -7.43
N LEU A 286 2.04 -15.46 -8.22
CA LEU A 286 3.28 -14.79 -8.61
C LEU A 286 3.17 -14.00 -9.93
N ARG A 287 1.96 -13.83 -10.48
CA ARG A 287 1.72 -12.86 -11.55
C ARG A 287 2.02 -11.44 -11.09
N TRP A 288 2.31 -10.54 -12.00
CA TRP A 288 2.69 -9.14 -11.72
C TRP A 288 3.88 -9.04 -10.75
N SER A 289 4.86 -9.87 -10.94
CA SER A 289 6.14 -9.81 -10.25
C SER A 289 7.03 -8.70 -10.82
N ALA A 290 7.87 -8.12 -9.98
CA ALA A 290 8.92 -7.23 -10.43
C ALA A 290 10.15 -8.03 -10.91
N GLY A 291 10.85 -7.50 -11.91
CA GLY A 291 12.17 -7.97 -12.27
C GLY A 291 13.22 -7.61 -11.20
N LYS A 292 14.24 -8.43 -11.00
CA LYS A 292 15.29 -8.15 -10.00
C LYS A 292 15.94 -6.78 -10.23
N MET A 293 16.22 -6.46 -11.48
CA MET A 293 16.83 -5.19 -11.87
C MET A 293 15.86 -4.01 -11.77
N GLU A 294 14.54 -4.25 -11.76
CA GLU A 294 13.54 -3.21 -11.51
C GLU A 294 13.71 -2.52 -10.16
N THR A 295 14.36 -3.16 -9.19
CA THR A 295 14.70 -2.53 -7.91
C THR A 295 15.49 -1.24 -8.09
N PHE A 296 16.29 -1.11 -9.14
CA PHE A 296 17.06 0.11 -9.44
C PHE A 296 16.18 1.27 -9.91
N THR A 297 14.93 1.02 -10.29
CA THR A 297 13.98 2.10 -10.58
C THR A 297 13.68 2.97 -9.36
N PHE A 298 13.94 2.48 -8.15
CA PHE A 298 13.87 3.30 -6.93
C PHE A 298 14.76 4.55 -7.03
N MET A 299 15.87 4.46 -7.78
CA MET A 299 16.85 5.56 -7.97
C MET A 299 16.79 6.16 -9.38
N VAL A 300 16.48 5.36 -10.40
CA VAL A 300 16.55 5.74 -11.83
C VAL A 300 15.21 5.39 -12.49
N PRO A 301 14.23 6.30 -12.49
CA PRO A 301 12.85 5.96 -12.90
C PRO A 301 12.72 5.53 -14.36
N GLY A 302 13.55 6.07 -15.26
CA GLY A 302 13.52 5.75 -16.69
C GLY A 302 14.34 4.52 -17.09
N LEU A 303 14.88 3.73 -16.16
CA LEU A 303 15.79 2.62 -16.44
C LEU A 303 15.16 1.54 -17.35
N PHE A 304 13.87 1.31 -17.20
CA PHE A 304 13.09 0.31 -17.96
C PHE A 304 11.96 0.94 -18.77
N GLY A 305 12.15 2.17 -19.24
CA GLY A 305 11.16 2.92 -20.01
C GLY A 305 10.26 3.79 -19.15
N GLY A 306 9.17 4.25 -19.75
CA GLY A 306 8.17 5.08 -19.09
C GLY A 306 7.09 4.28 -18.38
N SER A 307 5.82 4.73 -18.46
CA SER A 307 4.67 3.97 -17.94
C SER A 307 3.85 3.39 -19.09
N ASN A 308 3.29 2.20 -18.89
CA ASN A 308 2.28 1.65 -19.79
C ASN A 308 1.01 2.51 -19.74
N GLY A 309 0.36 2.74 -20.88
CA GLY A 309 -0.84 3.59 -20.96
C GLY A 309 -0.57 5.09 -20.83
N GLY A 310 0.67 5.55 -21.06
CA GLY A 310 1.01 6.98 -21.15
C GLY A 310 0.29 7.65 -22.32
N ASN A 311 -0.01 8.95 -22.18
CA ASN A 311 -0.71 9.74 -23.19
C ASN A 311 -0.09 9.59 -24.57
N GLU A 312 -0.92 9.38 -25.58
CA GLU A 312 -0.60 9.25 -27.01
C GLU A 312 0.33 10.33 -27.57
N HIS A 313 0.42 11.49 -26.92
CA HIS A 313 1.21 12.63 -27.36
C HIS A 313 2.70 12.57 -27.02
N SER A 314 3.15 11.65 -26.18
CA SER A 314 4.58 11.41 -25.89
C SER A 314 5.14 10.22 -26.68
N VAL A 315 4.31 9.60 -27.48
CA VAL A 315 4.63 8.44 -28.28
C VAL A 315 5.70 8.81 -29.30
N ASN A 316 6.77 8.08 -29.27
CA ASN A 316 7.84 8.22 -30.24
C ASN A 316 7.28 7.93 -31.65
N ALA A 317 6.82 8.97 -32.34
CA ALA A 317 6.26 8.87 -33.68
C ALA A 317 7.16 8.04 -34.61
N LYS A 318 8.49 8.10 -34.41
CA LYS A 318 9.48 7.29 -35.14
C LYS A 318 9.33 5.77 -34.89
N PHE A 319 8.86 5.35 -33.74
CA PHE A 319 8.64 3.91 -33.47
C PHE A 319 7.41 3.40 -34.22
N VAL A 320 6.33 4.17 -34.18
CA VAL A 320 5.10 3.86 -34.94
C VAL A 320 5.36 3.88 -36.43
N GLU A 321 6.09 4.88 -36.91
CA GLU A 321 6.52 5.01 -38.34
C GLU A 321 7.36 3.80 -38.77
N LYS A 322 8.32 3.36 -37.95
CA LYS A 322 9.15 2.17 -38.26
C LYS A 322 8.35 0.89 -38.30
N LEU A 323 7.38 0.72 -37.41
CA LEU A 323 6.49 -0.45 -37.40
C LEU A 323 5.54 -0.42 -38.59
N ALA A 324 5.01 0.74 -38.94
CA ALA A 324 4.20 0.94 -40.15
C ALA A 324 5.00 0.60 -41.43
N ALA A 325 6.28 0.98 -41.49
CA ALA A 325 7.17 0.67 -42.60
C ALA A 325 7.43 -0.84 -42.81
N VAL A 326 7.25 -1.66 -41.77
CA VAL A 326 7.33 -3.14 -41.88
C VAL A 326 5.93 -3.80 -41.97
N GLY A 327 4.88 -3.01 -42.23
CA GLY A 327 3.53 -3.52 -42.50
C GLY A 327 2.65 -3.74 -41.29
N VAL A 328 3.06 -3.23 -40.10
CA VAL A 328 2.19 -3.28 -38.89
C VAL A 328 1.19 -2.12 -39.00
N PRO A 329 -0.14 -2.37 -38.90
CA PRO A 329 -1.13 -1.31 -38.86
C PRO A 329 -0.85 -0.32 -37.73
N GLU A 330 -1.06 0.97 -37.98
CA GLU A 330 -0.75 2.04 -37.02
C GLU A 330 -1.41 1.84 -35.64
N GLU A 331 -2.67 1.42 -35.64
CA GLU A 331 -3.40 1.07 -34.41
C GLU A 331 -2.69 -0.02 -33.61
N ASN A 332 -2.22 -1.07 -34.28
CA ASN A 332 -1.47 -2.16 -33.63
C ASN A 332 -0.10 -1.68 -33.13
N ALA A 333 0.57 -0.80 -33.88
CA ALA A 333 1.84 -0.21 -33.48
C ALA A 333 1.69 0.67 -32.24
N VAL A 334 0.62 1.46 -32.16
CA VAL A 334 0.27 2.27 -30.99
C VAL A 334 -0.08 1.37 -29.79
N ASN A 335 -0.87 0.32 -30.00
CA ASN A 335 -1.20 -0.65 -28.94
C ASN A 335 0.05 -1.37 -28.42
N MET A 336 0.95 -1.78 -29.30
CA MET A 336 2.23 -2.38 -28.90
C MET A 336 3.08 -1.40 -28.11
N LEU A 337 3.17 -0.15 -28.52
CA LEU A 337 3.92 0.86 -27.80
C LEU A 337 3.34 1.11 -26.40
N ASN A 338 2.02 1.22 -26.27
CA ASN A 338 1.34 1.40 -25.00
C ASN A 338 1.53 0.20 -24.07
N ALA A 339 1.53 -1.02 -24.62
CA ALA A 339 1.73 -2.25 -23.84
C ALA A 339 3.19 -2.45 -23.40
N TYR A 340 4.15 -1.95 -24.16
CA TYR A 340 5.58 -2.23 -23.97
C TYR A 340 6.43 -0.98 -23.67
N SER A 341 5.80 0.15 -23.37
CA SER A 341 6.54 1.37 -23.00
C SER A 341 7.27 1.25 -21.65
N TYR A 342 6.87 0.29 -20.81
CA TYR A 342 7.60 -0.15 -19.64
C TYR A 342 7.93 -1.64 -19.73
N TRP A 343 9.22 -1.99 -19.65
CA TRP A 343 9.70 -3.37 -19.86
C TRP A 343 10.46 -3.96 -18.65
N GLY A 344 10.17 -3.48 -17.44
CA GLY A 344 10.87 -3.90 -16.21
C GLY A 344 10.84 -5.39 -15.92
N ASN A 345 9.72 -6.06 -16.17
CA ASN A 345 9.61 -7.52 -16.10
C ASN A 345 9.14 -8.12 -17.42
N MET A 346 10.07 -8.41 -18.32
CA MET A 346 9.77 -9.07 -19.59
C MET A 346 9.61 -10.60 -19.49
N SER A 347 9.69 -11.20 -18.32
CA SER A 347 9.60 -12.65 -18.15
C SER A 347 8.18 -13.20 -18.39
N SER A 348 7.16 -12.34 -18.41
CA SER A 348 5.82 -12.70 -18.87
C SER A 348 5.27 -11.61 -19.79
N LEU A 349 5.19 -11.89 -21.07
CA LEU A 349 4.72 -10.98 -22.12
C LEU A 349 3.29 -10.45 -21.91
N ASN A 350 2.51 -11.03 -20.99
CA ASN A 350 1.10 -10.70 -20.80
C ASN A 350 0.78 -9.97 -19.48
N GLU A 351 1.75 -9.71 -18.60
CA GLU A 351 1.46 -9.26 -17.23
C GLU A 351 2.54 -8.33 -16.68
N THR A 352 2.78 -7.23 -17.39
CA THR A 352 3.75 -6.21 -16.96
C THR A 352 3.17 -5.31 -15.86
N THR A 353 4.04 -4.81 -14.98
CA THR A 353 3.70 -3.72 -14.06
C THR A 353 3.47 -2.42 -14.85
N SER A 354 2.67 -1.49 -14.31
CA SER A 354 2.23 -0.31 -15.06
C SER A 354 3.31 0.77 -15.24
N GLY A 355 4.42 0.69 -14.51
CA GLY A 355 5.48 1.68 -14.57
C GLY A 355 6.47 1.59 -13.41
N PRO A 356 7.51 2.44 -13.40
CA PRO A 356 8.59 2.37 -12.44
C PRO A 356 8.14 2.80 -11.04
N VAL A 357 8.54 2.03 -10.02
CA VAL A 357 8.44 2.45 -8.62
C VAL A 357 9.68 3.29 -8.29
N TYR A 358 9.52 4.62 -8.30
CA TYR A 358 10.59 5.55 -8.00
C TYR A 358 10.40 6.15 -6.61
N LEU A 359 11.38 5.99 -5.74
CA LEU A 359 11.37 6.51 -4.36
C LEU A 359 12.10 7.86 -4.24
N GLY A 360 12.95 8.17 -5.19
CA GLY A 360 13.80 9.36 -5.22
C GLY A 360 15.29 9.01 -5.11
N ALA A 361 16.10 9.48 -6.06
CA ALA A 361 17.55 9.23 -6.05
C ALA A 361 18.20 9.75 -4.75
N ILE A 362 17.80 10.95 -4.29
CA ILE A 362 18.30 11.55 -3.05
C ILE A 362 17.89 10.72 -1.83
N ILE A 363 16.65 10.20 -1.80
CA ILE A 363 16.15 9.35 -0.72
C ILE A 363 16.95 8.05 -0.64
N CYS A 364 17.20 7.41 -1.79
CA CYS A 364 18.01 6.19 -1.85
C CYS A 364 19.48 6.47 -1.46
N PHE A 365 20.03 7.60 -1.89
CA PHE A 365 21.37 8.03 -1.50
C PHE A 365 21.49 8.24 0.02
N LEU A 366 20.56 8.96 0.62
CA LEU A 366 20.51 9.16 2.08
C LEU A 366 20.31 7.83 2.83
N PHE A 367 19.49 6.93 2.30
CA PHE A 367 19.35 5.58 2.84
C PHE A 367 20.70 4.85 2.88
N ILE A 368 21.46 4.88 1.77
CA ILE A 368 22.78 4.24 1.68
C ILE A 368 23.76 4.88 2.66
N ILE A 369 23.82 6.20 2.73
CA ILE A 369 24.64 6.90 3.74
C ILE A 369 24.27 6.44 5.15
N GLY A 370 22.97 6.33 5.43
CA GLY A 370 22.47 5.91 6.73
C GLY A 370 22.95 4.52 7.16
N LEU A 371 23.22 3.62 6.21
CA LEU A 371 23.79 2.31 6.55
C LEU A 371 25.15 2.41 7.26
N PHE A 372 25.94 3.42 6.93
CA PHE A 372 27.28 3.63 7.46
C PHE A 372 27.29 4.57 8.67
N TYR A 373 26.51 5.66 8.62
CA TYR A 373 26.61 6.77 9.60
C TYR A 373 25.59 6.72 10.73
N LEU A 374 24.44 6.02 10.56
CA LEU A 374 23.45 5.96 11.62
C LEU A 374 23.85 4.95 12.70
N ASP A 375 23.86 5.42 13.94
CA ASP A 375 23.86 4.58 15.14
C ASP A 375 22.48 4.67 15.79
N ASN A 376 21.52 3.93 15.23
CA ASN A 376 20.14 3.90 15.67
C ASN A 376 19.62 2.47 15.58
N TRP A 377 18.92 2.01 16.61
CA TRP A 377 18.38 0.65 16.67
C TRP A 377 17.39 0.34 15.54
N LEU A 378 16.72 1.35 14.98
CA LEU A 378 15.79 1.21 13.85
C LEU A 378 16.49 0.83 12.55
N LYS A 379 17.79 1.11 12.41
CA LYS A 379 18.54 0.89 11.16
C LYS A 379 18.35 -0.52 10.61
N TRP A 380 18.73 -1.52 11.38
CA TRP A 380 18.72 -2.89 10.91
C TRP A 380 17.32 -3.49 10.69
N PRO A 381 16.32 -3.24 11.57
CA PRO A 381 14.93 -3.61 11.30
C PRO A 381 14.37 -3.02 10.00
N LEU A 382 14.62 -1.73 9.72
CA LEU A 382 14.16 -1.07 8.50
C LEU A 382 14.86 -1.62 7.26
N VAL A 383 16.16 -1.91 7.34
CA VAL A 383 16.92 -2.55 6.26
C VAL A 383 16.41 -3.96 5.99
N ALA A 384 16.24 -4.77 7.04
CA ALA A 384 15.75 -6.14 6.92
C ALA A 384 14.34 -6.19 6.30
N ALA A 385 13.45 -5.31 6.76
CA ALA A 385 12.12 -5.20 6.19
C ALA A 385 12.18 -4.77 4.71
N SER A 386 13.02 -3.78 4.37
CA SER A 386 13.19 -3.33 2.98
C SER A 386 13.67 -4.45 2.07
N LEU A 387 14.69 -5.19 2.49
CA LEU A 387 15.22 -6.33 1.74
C LEU A 387 14.18 -7.45 1.58
N LEU A 388 13.44 -7.78 2.65
CA LEU A 388 12.35 -8.74 2.58
C LEU A 388 11.30 -8.30 1.56
N GLY A 389 10.86 -7.02 1.62
CA GLY A 389 9.87 -6.48 0.68
C GLY A 389 10.35 -6.52 -0.77
N ILE A 390 11.63 -6.22 -1.03
CA ILE A 390 12.24 -6.29 -2.37
C ILE A 390 12.24 -7.73 -2.88
N VAL A 391 12.70 -8.68 -2.07
CA VAL A 391 12.80 -10.09 -2.46
C VAL A 391 11.41 -10.72 -2.66
N LEU A 392 10.42 -10.34 -1.84
CA LEU A 392 9.03 -10.75 -2.05
C LEU A 392 8.47 -10.16 -3.36
N ALA A 393 8.78 -8.89 -3.67
CA ALA A 393 8.31 -8.24 -4.89
C ALA A 393 8.87 -8.88 -6.17
N TRP A 394 10.03 -9.49 -6.13
CA TRP A 394 10.61 -10.22 -7.27
C TRP A 394 9.78 -11.45 -7.68
N GLY A 395 8.92 -11.97 -6.82
CA GLY A 395 7.95 -13.03 -7.14
C GLY A 395 8.51 -14.15 -8.01
N ASN A 396 8.02 -14.30 -9.25
CA ASN A 396 8.48 -15.30 -10.19
C ASN A 396 9.95 -15.12 -10.63
N SER A 397 10.47 -13.89 -10.61
CA SER A 397 11.90 -13.62 -10.89
C SER A 397 12.83 -14.24 -9.82
N PHE A 398 12.29 -14.64 -8.67
CA PHE A 398 12.98 -15.40 -7.64
C PHE A 398 12.07 -16.50 -7.09
N MET A 399 11.64 -17.39 -7.98
CA MET A 399 10.62 -18.43 -7.74
C MET A 399 10.93 -19.29 -6.51
N GLY A 400 12.16 -19.78 -6.35
CA GLY A 400 12.49 -20.69 -5.24
C GLY A 400 12.18 -20.11 -3.86
N PHE A 401 12.55 -18.85 -3.61
CA PHE A 401 12.24 -18.16 -2.37
C PHE A 401 10.74 -17.86 -2.24
N ASN A 402 10.13 -17.33 -3.30
CA ASN A 402 8.74 -16.91 -3.23
C ASN A 402 7.77 -18.10 -3.16
N ALA A 403 8.07 -19.22 -3.80
CA ALA A 403 7.32 -20.46 -3.63
C ALA A 403 7.40 -20.98 -2.18
N PHE A 404 8.61 -20.95 -1.58
CA PHE A 404 8.78 -21.27 -0.17
C PHE A 404 7.94 -20.35 0.73
N MET A 405 7.95 -19.04 0.47
CA MET A 405 7.12 -18.09 1.23
C MET A 405 5.63 -18.35 1.07
N LEU A 406 5.15 -18.72 -0.12
CA LEU A 406 3.75 -19.09 -0.35
C LEU A 406 3.35 -20.34 0.44
N ASP A 407 4.25 -21.28 0.65
CA ASP A 407 3.96 -22.52 1.36
C ASP A 407 4.06 -22.38 2.88
N TYR A 408 4.93 -21.51 3.39
CA TYR A 408 5.29 -21.51 4.82
C TYR A 408 4.98 -20.19 5.55
N LEU A 409 4.93 -19.05 4.85
CA LEU A 409 4.57 -17.78 5.50
C LEU A 409 3.05 -17.73 5.69
N PRO A 410 2.54 -17.65 6.94
CA PRO A 410 1.11 -17.73 7.23
C PRO A 410 0.29 -16.72 6.42
N PHE A 411 -0.80 -17.17 5.80
CA PHE A 411 -1.71 -16.36 4.98
C PHE A 411 -1.12 -15.73 3.70
N TYR A 412 0.18 -15.80 3.47
CA TYR A 412 0.80 -15.19 2.28
C TYR A 412 0.25 -15.77 0.98
N ASN A 413 -0.10 -17.06 0.97
CA ASN A 413 -0.71 -17.78 -0.14
C ASN A 413 -2.15 -17.34 -0.49
N LYS A 414 -2.73 -16.41 0.25
CA LYS A 414 -4.03 -15.79 -0.07
C LYS A 414 -3.89 -14.54 -0.94
N PHE A 415 -2.65 -14.05 -1.13
CA PHE A 415 -2.38 -12.80 -1.84
C PHE A 415 -1.74 -13.06 -3.20
N ARG A 416 -1.87 -12.09 -4.10
CA ARG A 416 -1.29 -12.12 -5.45
C ARG A 416 -0.54 -10.82 -5.74
N ALA A 417 0.07 -10.72 -6.93
CA ALA A 417 0.80 -9.55 -7.39
C ALA A 417 1.94 -9.16 -6.43
N PRO A 418 3.04 -9.93 -6.43
CA PRO A 418 4.18 -9.73 -5.54
C PRO A 418 4.77 -8.33 -5.57
N SER A 419 4.72 -7.61 -6.70
CA SER A 419 5.20 -6.23 -6.84
C SER A 419 4.57 -5.27 -5.82
N MET A 420 3.40 -5.59 -5.26
CA MET A 420 2.81 -4.82 -4.16
C MET A 420 3.69 -4.80 -2.90
N ALA A 421 4.58 -5.78 -2.71
CA ALA A 421 5.51 -5.80 -1.57
C ALA A 421 6.50 -4.63 -1.59
N PHE A 422 6.65 -3.91 -2.72
CA PHE A 422 7.41 -2.67 -2.78
C PHE A 422 6.89 -1.56 -1.85
N VAL A 423 5.67 -1.68 -1.34
CA VAL A 423 5.16 -0.81 -0.25
C VAL A 423 6.05 -0.89 0.99
N ILE A 424 6.67 -2.04 1.28
CA ILE A 424 7.57 -2.19 2.43
C ILE A 424 8.80 -1.29 2.30
N PRO A 425 9.65 -1.39 1.25
CA PRO A 425 10.76 -0.46 1.06
C PRO A 425 10.29 0.99 0.84
N GLN A 426 9.12 1.23 0.24
CA GLN A 426 8.54 2.56 0.09
C GLN A 426 8.30 3.27 1.43
N ILE A 427 8.01 2.54 2.50
CA ILE A 427 7.89 3.09 3.85
C ILE A 427 9.27 3.14 4.53
N CYS A 428 10.01 2.04 4.52
CA CYS A 428 11.21 1.87 5.32
C CYS A 428 12.41 2.70 4.83
N ILE A 429 12.60 2.82 3.50
CA ILE A 429 13.71 3.55 2.91
C ILE A 429 13.60 5.06 3.23
N PRO A 430 12.47 5.76 3.01
CA PRO A 430 12.34 7.16 3.38
C PRO A 430 12.45 7.42 4.88
N VAL A 431 12.02 6.50 5.75
CA VAL A 431 12.20 6.65 7.21
C VAL A 431 13.68 6.66 7.56
N LEU A 432 14.47 5.72 7.03
CA LEU A 432 15.91 5.68 7.28
C LEU A 432 16.61 6.90 6.66
N ALA A 433 16.18 7.33 5.47
CA ALA A 433 16.70 8.55 4.82
C ALA A 433 16.41 9.80 5.65
N ALA A 434 15.21 9.93 6.22
CA ALA A 434 14.87 11.05 7.10
C ALA A 434 15.71 11.05 8.39
N LEU A 435 15.91 9.88 9.02
CA LEU A 435 16.80 9.72 10.17
C LEU A 435 18.25 10.12 9.84
N THR A 436 18.69 9.85 8.61
CA THR A 436 20.04 10.21 8.15
C THR A 436 20.18 11.70 7.91
N LEU A 437 19.16 12.32 7.32
CA LEU A 437 19.16 13.76 7.01
C LEU A 437 19.08 14.62 8.27
N ASP A 438 18.44 14.12 9.32
CA ASP A 438 18.27 14.82 10.59
C ASP A 438 19.54 14.81 11.45
N LYS A 439 20.45 13.83 11.23
CA LYS A 439 21.72 13.68 11.94
C LYS A 439 22.82 14.57 11.36
#